data_31aac403bc9a4a92f6f872a0ecc4dc9b
#
_entry.id   31aac403bc9a4a92f6f872a0ecc4dc9b
#
_cell.length_a   1.000
_cell.length_b   1.000
_cell.length_c   1.000
_cell.angle_alpha   90.00
_cell.angle_beta   90.00
_cell.angle_gamma   90.00
#
_symmetry.space_group_name_H-M   'P 1'
#
loop_
_entity.id
_entity.type
_entity.pdbx_description
1 polymer ?
#
loop_
_entity_poly.entity_id
_entity_poly.type
_entity_poly.pdbx_seq_one_letter_code
_entity_poly.pdbx_strand_id
1 'polypeptide(L)'
;MFRRDIFRTNTAAAIQDGELLALIPKMCLPNYSEFYELRHFNPGPVKPDVVEWGESLIPFGSKILFRCTNIPELIVAAELCEDVWTMDPPSVSHAKAGATVIANCSASDETTGKAGYRETLIAGQSARLVCAYIYANAGEGESTQDLVFGGHDIIAENGNILAESERFKNGMITADIDLYRLKNERRRMTTCQPGAETEDYDYMDFTLNKTELTLKRYVDPAPFVPSNEKERTARCEEILTIQAMGLKKRLAHTGAKSAVVGISGGLDSTLALLVTARAFDMLGIPRENILSVTMPCFGTTDRTYNNAVTLTKKLGATLKEVNIRKAVSTHFEDIGHDPAIHDVTYENSQARYRTLILMDLANKTNGMVIGTGDMSELALGWATYNGDHMSMYGVNASVPKTLV
;
A
#
# COMPACT_ATOMS: atom_id res chain seq x y z
N MET A 1 30.42 -18.08 -41.08
CA MET A 1 31.19 -16.82 -41.11
C MET A 1 30.20 -15.66 -41.15
N PHE A 2 29.73 -15.21 -40.01
CA PHE A 2 28.79 -14.08 -39.92
C PHE A 2 29.58 -12.81 -39.61
N ARG A 3 30.08 -12.12 -40.64
CA ARG A 3 30.39 -10.71 -40.52
C ARG A 3 29.06 -9.97 -40.48
N ARG A 4 28.54 -9.73 -39.27
CA ARG A 4 27.63 -8.61 -39.09
C ARG A 4 28.46 -7.34 -39.13
N ASP A 5 28.03 -6.40 -39.95
CA ASP A 5 28.55 -5.05 -39.96
C ASP A 5 28.64 -4.53 -38.54
N ILE A 6 29.70 -3.81 -38.24
CA ILE A 6 30.07 -3.38 -36.87
C ILE A 6 28.99 -2.38 -36.37
N PHE A 7 27.89 -2.89 -35.88
CA PHE A 7 26.94 -2.09 -35.10
C PHE A 7 27.53 -1.88 -33.72
N ARG A 8 27.81 -0.64 -33.39
CA ARG A 8 28.18 -0.27 -32.03
C ARG A 8 26.91 -0.10 -31.22
N THR A 9 26.80 -0.82 -30.13
CA THR A 9 25.69 -0.67 -29.16
C THR A 9 26.23 -0.26 -27.81
N ASN A 10 25.52 0.62 -27.11
CA ASN A 10 25.77 0.90 -25.71
C ASN A 10 25.15 -0.25 -24.91
N THR A 11 25.92 -0.93 -24.06
CA THR A 11 25.55 -2.26 -23.55
C THR A 11 25.99 -2.45 -22.11
N ALA A 12 25.09 -2.94 -21.25
CA ALA A 12 25.42 -3.46 -19.93
C ALA A 12 25.80 -4.95 -20.02
N ALA A 13 26.80 -5.36 -19.24
CA ALA A 13 27.21 -6.76 -19.10
C ALA A 13 26.70 -7.33 -17.79
N ALA A 14 26.00 -8.45 -17.85
CA ALA A 14 25.64 -9.23 -16.67
C ALA A 14 26.71 -10.28 -16.40
N ILE A 15 27.34 -10.22 -15.23
CA ILE A 15 28.48 -11.06 -14.87
C ILE A 15 28.19 -11.71 -13.52
N GLN A 16 28.48 -13.02 -13.41
CA GLN A 16 28.49 -13.74 -12.14
C GLN A 16 29.75 -14.59 -12.03
N ASP A 17 30.44 -14.52 -10.90
CA ASP A 17 31.62 -15.31 -10.57
C ASP A 17 32.72 -15.25 -11.67
N GLY A 18 32.80 -14.12 -12.37
CA GLY A 18 33.74 -13.88 -13.47
C GLY A 18 33.26 -14.35 -14.84
N GLU A 19 32.11 -14.98 -14.93
CA GLU A 19 31.50 -15.42 -16.19
C GLU A 19 30.51 -14.39 -16.72
N LEU A 20 30.58 -14.08 -18.01
CA LEU A 20 29.65 -13.20 -18.71
C LEU A 20 28.39 -13.99 -19.07
N LEU A 21 27.27 -13.64 -18.41
CA LEU A 21 25.98 -14.32 -18.61
C LEU A 21 25.23 -13.80 -19.83
N ALA A 22 25.20 -12.48 -20.03
CA ALA A 22 24.50 -11.84 -21.13
C ALA A 22 24.96 -10.39 -21.33
N LEU A 23 24.65 -9.85 -22.50
CA LEU A 23 24.83 -8.43 -22.84
C LEU A 23 23.47 -7.80 -23.14
N ILE A 24 23.15 -6.74 -22.38
CA ILE A 24 21.87 -6.02 -22.49
C ILE A 24 22.11 -4.67 -23.18
N PRO A 25 21.67 -4.48 -24.44
CA PRO A 25 21.87 -3.23 -25.15
C PRO A 25 20.85 -2.17 -24.76
N LYS A 26 21.26 -0.92 -24.83
CA LYS A 26 20.37 0.24 -24.73
C LYS A 26 19.41 0.28 -25.94
N MET A 27 18.14 0.47 -25.66
CA MET A 27 17.09 0.48 -26.67
C MET A 27 16.75 1.88 -27.16
N CYS A 28 16.74 2.85 -26.25
CA CYS A 28 16.37 4.23 -26.52
C CYS A 28 17.62 5.12 -26.44
N LEU A 29 18.06 5.62 -27.60
CA LEU A 29 19.25 6.45 -27.71
C LEU A 29 18.85 7.93 -27.80
N PRO A 30 19.11 8.77 -26.77
CA PRO A 30 18.79 10.17 -26.82
C PRO A 30 19.62 10.89 -27.89
N ASN A 31 18.95 11.72 -28.69
CA ASN A 31 19.59 12.54 -29.72
C ASN A 31 18.92 13.93 -29.79
N TYR A 32 18.84 14.56 -28.63
CA TYR A 32 18.23 15.87 -28.43
C TYR A 32 18.99 16.62 -27.32
N SER A 33 18.86 17.95 -27.30
CA SER A 33 19.56 18.84 -26.35
C SER A 33 21.08 18.57 -26.34
N GLU A 34 21.63 18.21 -25.20
CA GLU A 34 23.03 17.85 -24.96
C GLU A 34 23.41 16.44 -25.46
N PHE A 35 22.44 15.60 -25.80
CA PHE A 35 22.67 14.21 -26.18
C PHE A 35 22.76 14.01 -27.70
N TYR A 36 23.70 13.19 -28.15
CA TYR A 36 23.88 12.82 -29.56
C TYR A 36 24.33 11.35 -29.74
N GLU A 37 23.76 10.46 -28.93
CA GLU A 37 24.16 9.04 -28.93
C GLU A 37 23.94 8.33 -30.28
N LEU A 38 22.90 8.70 -31.06
CA LEU A 38 22.65 8.15 -32.39
C LEU A 38 23.78 8.37 -33.40
N ARG A 39 24.72 9.29 -33.11
CA ARG A 39 25.93 9.47 -33.94
C ARG A 39 26.93 8.35 -33.76
N HIS A 40 26.89 7.67 -32.60
CA HIS A 40 27.93 6.74 -32.18
C HIS A 40 27.42 5.32 -32.01
N PHE A 41 26.13 5.15 -31.68
CA PHE A 41 25.53 3.88 -31.33
C PHE A 41 24.24 3.62 -32.10
N ASN A 42 23.90 2.35 -32.24
CA ASN A 42 22.62 1.87 -32.73
C ASN A 42 21.82 1.26 -31.58
N PRO A 43 20.47 1.30 -31.64
CA PRO A 43 19.63 0.55 -30.72
C PRO A 43 19.94 -0.95 -30.81
N GLY A 44 19.81 -1.64 -29.69
CA GLY A 44 19.98 -3.09 -29.66
C GLY A 44 18.80 -3.85 -30.28
N PRO A 45 18.95 -5.14 -30.52
CA PRO A 45 17.85 -5.99 -30.96
C PRO A 45 16.83 -6.17 -29.83
N VAL A 46 15.54 -6.12 -30.17
CA VAL A 46 14.44 -6.39 -29.22
C VAL A 46 14.41 -7.87 -28.85
N LYS A 47 14.51 -8.75 -29.86
CA LYS A 47 14.59 -10.20 -29.63
C LYS A 47 16.02 -10.58 -29.32
N PRO A 48 16.22 -11.47 -28.34
CA PRO A 48 17.54 -12.00 -28.04
C PRO A 48 18.18 -12.64 -29.27
N ASP A 49 19.48 -12.43 -29.37
CA ASP A 49 20.38 -13.02 -30.36
C ASP A 49 21.65 -13.48 -29.62
N VAL A 50 22.63 -13.97 -30.31
CA VAL A 50 23.93 -14.35 -29.73
C VAL A 50 25.05 -13.58 -30.39
N VAL A 51 26.06 -13.23 -29.60
CA VAL A 51 27.32 -12.64 -30.08
C VAL A 51 28.50 -13.51 -29.69
N GLU A 52 29.50 -13.55 -30.56
CA GLU A 52 30.76 -14.23 -30.27
C GLU A 52 31.60 -13.36 -29.32
N TRP A 53 32.00 -13.91 -28.20
CA TRP A 53 32.89 -13.29 -27.21
C TRP A 53 33.99 -14.26 -26.84
N GLY A 54 35.13 -14.10 -27.49
CA GLY A 54 36.22 -15.10 -27.41
C GLY A 54 35.79 -16.44 -28.03
N GLU A 55 35.80 -17.51 -27.26
CA GLU A 55 35.36 -18.83 -27.68
C GLU A 55 33.89 -19.15 -27.32
N SER A 56 33.20 -18.19 -26.66
CA SER A 56 31.84 -18.38 -26.14
C SER A 56 30.81 -17.63 -27.01
N LEU A 57 29.59 -18.17 -27.06
CA LEU A 57 28.40 -17.51 -27.59
C LEU A 57 27.60 -16.92 -26.43
N ILE A 58 27.47 -15.60 -26.42
CA ILE A 58 26.83 -14.87 -25.33
C ILE A 58 25.47 -14.32 -25.79
N PRO A 59 24.38 -14.54 -25.03
CA PRO A 59 23.10 -13.94 -25.29
C PRO A 59 23.17 -12.40 -25.32
N PHE A 60 22.51 -11.81 -26.32
CA PHE A 60 22.53 -10.37 -26.56
C PHE A 60 21.15 -9.86 -26.99
N GLY A 61 20.56 -9.00 -26.19
CA GLY A 61 19.23 -8.42 -26.47
C GLY A 61 18.60 -7.81 -25.23
N SER A 62 17.53 -7.04 -25.42
CA SER A 62 16.84 -6.42 -24.30
C SER A 62 15.92 -7.39 -23.53
N LYS A 63 15.34 -8.38 -24.22
CA LYS A 63 14.41 -9.33 -23.64
C LYS A 63 15.11 -10.54 -22.99
N ILE A 64 15.98 -10.27 -22.03
CA ILE A 64 16.68 -11.30 -21.26
C ILE A 64 16.37 -11.10 -19.79
N LEU A 65 15.95 -12.19 -19.10
CA LEU A 65 15.70 -12.20 -17.66
C LEU A 65 16.67 -13.13 -16.95
N PHE A 66 17.16 -12.70 -15.80
CA PHE A 66 18.05 -13.46 -14.93
C PHE A 66 17.24 -14.05 -13.78
N ARG A 67 17.09 -15.38 -13.74
CA ARG A 67 16.32 -16.09 -12.71
C ARG A 67 17.23 -16.66 -11.65
N CYS A 68 17.00 -16.32 -10.41
CA CYS A 68 17.68 -16.95 -9.29
C CYS A 68 17.03 -18.30 -8.98
N THR A 69 17.74 -19.41 -9.22
CA THR A 69 17.17 -20.75 -9.08
C THR A 69 16.90 -21.17 -7.64
N ASN A 70 17.62 -20.62 -6.68
CA ASN A 70 17.44 -20.90 -5.26
C ASN A 70 16.63 -19.80 -4.51
N ILE A 71 16.24 -18.72 -5.19
CA ILE A 71 15.30 -17.68 -4.71
C ILE A 71 14.33 -17.39 -5.86
N PRO A 72 13.27 -18.20 -6.03
CA PRO A 72 12.39 -18.12 -7.21
C PRO A 72 11.67 -16.79 -7.39
N GLU A 73 11.56 -16.00 -6.31
CA GLU A 73 10.98 -14.66 -6.33
C GLU A 73 11.95 -13.61 -6.89
N LEU A 74 13.24 -13.92 -7.01
CA LEU A 74 14.25 -13.01 -7.55
C LEU A 74 14.42 -13.25 -9.05
N ILE A 75 13.83 -12.38 -9.84
CA ILE A 75 14.00 -12.31 -11.28
C ILE A 75 14.47 -10.90 -11.61
N VAL A 76 15.67 -10.77 -12.15
CA VAL A 76 16.30 -9.50 -12.47
C VAL A 76 16.22 -9.24 -13.96
N ALA A 77 15.95 -7.99 -14.33
CA ALA A 77 16.11 -7.48 -15.69
C ALA A 77 16.93 -6.20 -15.67
N ALA A 78 17.52 -5.83 -16.78
CA ALA A 78 18.27 -4.59 -16.92
C ALA A 78 17.74 -3.73 -18.07
N GLU A 79 17.81 -2.42 -17.89
CA GLU A 79 17.63 -1.40 -18.93
C GLU A 79 18.67 -0.29 -18.73
N LEU A 80 18.88 0.57 -19.71
CA LEU A 80 19.98 1.52 -19.66
C LEU A 80 19.49 2.97 -19.79
N CYS A 81 19.80 3.79 -18.80
CA CYS A 81 19.71 5.25 -18.81
C CYS A 81 18.38 5.75 -19.42
N GLU A 82 18.42 6.25 -20.66
CA GLU A 82 17.27 6.82 -21.37
C GLU A 82 16.07 5.89 -21.47
N ASP A 83 16.29 4.57 -21.41
CA ASP A 83 15.20 3.60 -21.50
C ASP A 83 14.07 3.88 -20.49
N VAL A 84 14.39 4.30 -19.27
CA VAL A 84 13.38 4.63 -18.23
C VAL A 84 12.67 5.96 -18.47
N TRP A 85 13.28 6.86 -19.23
CA TRP A 85 12.73 8.21 -19.48
C TRP A 85 11.70 8.24 -20.59
N THR A 86 11.60 7.18 -21.38
CA THR A 86 10.67 7.07 -22.51
C THR A 86 9.23 6.80 -22.04
N MET A 87 8.27 7.01 -22.93
CA MET A 87 6.85 6.74 -22.63
C MET A 87 6.55 5.26 -22.43
N ASP A 88 7.31 4.37 -23.08
CA ASP A 88 7.17 2.91 -23.00
C ASP A 88 8.54 2.28 -22.71
N PRO A 89 9.02 2.35 -21.46
CA PRO A 89 10.31 1.79 -21.07
C PRO A 89 10.32 0.25 -21.14
N PRO A 90 11.46 -0.38 -21.50
CA PRO A 90 11.61 -1.83 -21.53
C PRO A 90 11.20 -2.54 -20.25
N SER A 91 11.41 -1.89 -19.08
CA SER A 91 11.01 -2.41 -17.77
C SER A 91 9.53 -2.74 -17.66
N VAL A 92 8.65 -2.13 -18.46
CA VAL A 92 7.21 -2.49 -18.51
C VAL A 92 7.05 -3.93 -19.01
N SER A 93 7.65 -4.25 -20.14
CA SER A 93 7.63 -5.63 -20.69
C SER A 93 8.37 -6.60 -19.78
N HIS A 94 9.50 -6.19 -19.17
CA HIS A 94 10.26 -7.02 -18.23
C HIS A 94 9.41 -7.40 -16.99
N ALA A 95 8.69 -6.44 -16.42
CA ALA A 95 7.81 -6.70 -15.28
C ALA A 95 6.63 -7.62 -15.65
N LYS A 96 6.04 -7.45 -16.86
CA LYS A 96 5.02 -8.35 -17.39
C LYS A 96 5.55 -9.76 -17.63
N ALA A 97 6.82 -9.89 -18.06
CA ALA A 97 7.49 -11.17 -18.21
C ALA A 97 7.90 -11.82 -16.89
N GLY A 98 7.79 -11.10 -15.77
CA GLY A 98 8.00 -11.63 -14.41
C GLY A 98 9.12 -10.99 -13.61
N ALA A 99 9.89 -10.05 -14.17
CA ALA A 99 10.97 -9.38 -13.44
C ALA A 99 10.45 -8.72 -12.15
N THR A 100 11.10 -8.99 -11.04
CA THR A 100 10.80 -8.41 -9.72
C THR A 100 11.81 -7.34 -9.33
N VAL A 101 12.96 -7.33 -9.96
CA VAL A 101 14.03 -6.34 -9.79
C VAL A 101 14.44 -5.81 -11.15
N ILE A 102 14.42 -4.51 -11.32
CA ILE A 102 14.94 -3.82 -12.51
C ILE A 102 16.22 -3.09 -12.13
N ALA A 103 17.29 -3.32 -12.86
CA ALA A 103 18.55 -2.59 -12.72
C ALA A 103 18.73 -1.65 -13.91
N ASN A 104 18.98 -0.37 -13.64
CA ASN A 104 19.25 0.64 -14.66
C ASN A 104 20.65 1.22 -14.45
N CYS A 105 21.51 1.03 -15.44
CA CYS A 105 22.84 1.63 -15.49
C CYS A 105 22.76 2.94 -16.28
N SER A 106 22.94 4.07 -15.60
CA SER A 106 22.74 5.40 -16.16
C SER A 106 24.01 6.25 -16.18
N ALA A 107 24.09 7.13 -17.17
CA ALA A 107 24.92 8.29 -17.18
C ALA A 107 24.05 9.53 -17.49
N SER A 108 23.16 9.83 -16.54
CA SER A 108 22.25 10.97 -16.63
C SER A 108 22.90 12.18 -15.98
N ASP A 109 23.07 13.25 -16.76
CA ASP A 109 23.65 14.50 -16.31
C ASP A 109 22.81 15.20 -15.24
N GLU A 110 23.39 16.18 -14.57
CA GLU A 110 22.70 17.02 -13.58
C GLU A 110 22.36 18.37 -14.18
N THR A 111 21.07 18.70 -14.15
CA THR A 111 20.54 20.03 -14.38
C THR A 111 19.69 20.47 -13.19
N THR A 112 19.46 21.78 -13.04
CA THR A 112 18.69 22.32 -11.93
C THR A 112 17.27 21.71 -11.92
N GLY A 113 16.90 21.06 -10.80
CA GLY A 113 15.60 20.45 -10.61
C GLY A 113 15.46 19.00 -11.12
N LYS A 114 16.42 18.48 -11.90
CA LYS A 114 16.36 17.12 -12.48
C LYS A 114 16.38 16.02 -11.42
N ALA A 115 17.04 16.23 -10.29
CA ALA A 115 17.10 15.26 -9.19
C ALA A 115 15.71 14.90 -8.67
N GLY A 116 14.88 15.89 -8.30
CA GLY A 116 13.51 15.62 -7.82
C GLY A 116 12.61 14.98 -8.88
N TYR A 117 12.84 15.30 -10.17
CA TYR A 117 12.14 14.59 -11.25
C TYR A 117 12.59 13.13 -11.35
N ARG A 118 13.89 12.85 -11.23
CA ARG A 118 14.47 11.50 -11.22
C ARG A 118 13.91 10.67 -10.06
N GLU A 119 13.86 11.21 -8.84
CA GLU A 119 13.23 10.57 -7.68
C GLU A 119 11.78 10.18 -7.97
N THR A 120 10.99 11.12 -8.49
CA THR A 120 9.58 10.90 -8.83
C THR A 120 9.45 9.84 -9.91
N LEU A 121 10.30 9.86 -10.94
CA LEU A 121 10.28 8.90 -12.04
C LEU A 121 10.59 7.48 -11.53
N ILE A 122 11.67 7.30 -10.78
CA ILE A 122 12.11 5.99 -10.30
C ILE A 122 11.14 5.42 -9.28
N ALA A 123 10.69 6.22 -8.32
CA ALA A 123 9.65 5.81 -7.37
C ALA A 123 8.35 5.44 -8.10
N GLY A 124 7.89 6.28 -9.04
CA GLY A 124 6.70 6.04 -9.83
C GLY A 124 6.79 4.79 -10.71
N GLN A 125 7.95 4.53 -11.34
CA GLN A 125 8.18 3.33 -12.14
C GLN A 125 8.14 2.07 -11.27
N SER A 126 8.82 2.09 -10.11
CA SER A 126 8.79 0.96 -9.17
C SER A 126 7.38 0.67 -8.65
N ALA A 127 6.58 1.71 -8.36
CA ALA A 127 5.19 1.58 -7.94
C ALA A 127 4.30 0.98 -9.04
N ARG A 128 4.39 1.53 -10.25
CA ARG A 128 3.57 1.08 -11.40
C ARG A 128 3.83 -0.37 -11.75
N LEU A 129 5.08 -0.82 -11.66
CA LEU A 129 5.49 -2.19 -12.00
C LEU A 129 5.44 -3.15 -10.81
N VAL A 130 5.19 -2.64 -9.60
CA VAL A 130 5.25 -3.41 -8.35
C VAL A 130 6.55 -4.19 -8.27
N CYS A 131 7.67 -3.50 -8.39
CA CYS A 131 9.01 -4.08 -8.42
C CYS A 131 9.98 -3.30 -7.54
N ALA A 132 11.17 -3.87 -7.31
CA ALA A 132 12.31 -3.08 -6.91
C ALA A 132 12.97 -2.47 -8.15
N TYR A 133 13.36 -1.21 -8.05
CA TYR A 133 14.06 -0.49 -9.11
C TYR A 133 15.38 0.05 -8.58
N ILE A 134 16.49 -0.38 -9.19
CA ILE A 134 17.84 0.00 -8.80
C ILE A 134 18.39 0.90 -9.92
N TYR A 135 18.57 2.16 -9.61
CA TYR A 135 19.11 3.15 -10.54
C TYR A 135 20.52 3.53 -10.09
N ALA A 136 21.52 3.17 -10.89
CA ALA A 136 22.92 3.51 -10.65
C ALA A 136 23.38 4.53 -11.68
N ASN A 137 23.83 5.70 -11.22
CA ASN A 137 24.17 6.83 -12.07
C ASN A 137 25.64 7.17 -12.04
N ALA A 138 26.17 7.61 -13.17
CA ALA A 138 27.52 8.12 -13.29
C ALA A 138 27.78 9.29 -12.31
N GLY A 139 28.96 9.33 -11.73
CA GLY A 139 29.37 10.31 -10.75
C GLY A 139 30.69 11.00 -11.09
N GLU A 140 31.41 11.45 -10.06
CA GLU A 140 32.72 12.09 -10.21
C GLU A 140 33.71 11.13 -10.89
N GLY A 141 34.44 11.64 -11.87
CA GLY A 141 35.40 10.87 -12.64
C GLY A 141 34.92 10.43 -14.01
N GLU A 142 33.61 10.59 -14.30
CA GLU A 142 33.07 10.37 -15.63
C GLU A 142 33.49 11.49 -16.59
N SER A 143 33.58 11.19 -17.90
CA SER A 143 33.90 12.17 -18.91
C SER A 143 32.80 13.21 -19.03
N THR A 144 33.11 14.47 -18.86
CA THR A 144 32.11 15.53 -18.75
C THR A 144 31.83 16.26 -20.05
N GLN A 145 32.81 16.61 -20.87
CA GLN A 145 32.60 17.61 -21.95
C GLN A 145 31.70 18.77 -21.50
N ASP A 146 30.44 18.75 -21.97
CA ASP A 146 29.42 19.75 -21.67
C ASP A 146 28.52 19.32 -20.50
N LEU A 147 28.73 18.12 -19.91
CA LEU A 147 27.85 17.50 -18.92
C LEU A 147 28.52 17.49 -17.55
N VAL A 148 27.67 17.46 -16.51
CA VAL A 148 28.08 17.22 -15.12
C VAL A 148 27.29 16.04 -14.59
N PHE A 149 27.95 15.05 -14.01
CA PHE A 149 27.33 13.87 -13.43
C PHE A 149 27.31 13.96 -11.90
N GLY A 150 26.16 13.65 -11.33
CA GLY A 150 25.93 13.81 -9.88
C GLY A 150 26.09 12.55 -9.05
N GLY A 151 26.22 11.37 -9.65
CA GLY A 151 26.26 10.11 -8.90
C GLY A 151 24.99 9.87 -8.08
N HIS A 152 23.83 10.28 -8.61
CA HIS A 152 22.55 10.17 -7.93
C HIS A 152 21.95 8.78 -8.08
N ASP A 153 22.34 7.86 -7.19
CA ASP A 153 21.85 6.49 -7.14
C ASP A 153 20.56 6.41 -6.32
N ILE A 154 19.63 5.57 -6.74
CA ILE A 154 18.33 5.40 -6.08
C ILE A 154 17.96 3.91 -6.05
N ILE A 155 17.56 3.41 -4.89
CA ILE A 155 16.92 2.10 -4.75
C ILE A 155 15.48 2.33 -4.29
N ALA A 156 14.52 1.95 -5.11
CA ALA A 156 13.09 2.07 -4.80
C ALA A 156 12.41 0.70 -4.80
N GLU A 157 11.38 0.51 -3.96
CA GLU A 157 10.54 -0.68 -3.90
C GLU A 157 9.07 -0.27 -3.81
N ASN A 158 8.29 -0.67 -4.81
CA ASN A 158 6.85 -0.42 -4.85
C ASN A 158 6.46 1.02 -4.45
N GLY A 159 7.16 2.00 -5.04
CA GLY A 159 6.90 3.43 -4.84
C GLY A 159 7.64 4.08 -3.68
N ASN A 160 8.29 3.31 -2.82
CA ASN A 160 9.05 3.85 -1.70
C ASN A 160 10.55 3.88 -2.03
N ILE A 161 11.21 5.00 -1.82
CA ILE A 161 12.66 5.10 -1.89
C ILE A 161 13.21 4.47 -0.63
N LEU A 162 14.02 3.40 -0.77
CA LEU A 162 14.64 2.68 0.32
C LEU A 162 16.04 3.24 0.64
N ALA A 163 16.76 3.66 -0.39
CA ALA A 163 18.07 4.28 -0.25
C ALA A 163 18.31 5.26 -1.40
N GLU A 164 19.03 6.33 -1.10
CA GLU A 164 19.41 7.38 -2.04
C GLU A 164 20.82 7.85 -1.70
N SER A 165 21.65 8.10 -2.73
CA SER A 165 23.00 8.61 -2.55
C SER A 165 22.99 10.13 -2.37
N GLU A 166 24.01 10.63 -1.68
CA GLU A 166 24.29 12.06 -1.68
C GLU A 166 24.88 12.47 -3.03
N ARG A 167 24.27 13.45 -3.70
CA ARG A 167 24.74 13.92 -5.00
C ARG A 167 26.12 14.57 -4.92
N PHE A 168 26.87 14.44 -6.00
CA PHE A 168 28.24 14.96 -6.16
C PHE A 168 29.25 14.33 -5.20
N LYS A 169 28.94 13.14 -4.72
CA LYS A 169 29.84 12.29 -3.94
C LYS A 169 29.83 10.87 -4.50
N ASN A 170 31.00 10.25 -4.56
CA ASN A 170 31.11 8.85 -4.90
C ASN A 170 30.84 7.99 -3.66
N GLY A 171 30.12 6.89 -3.85
CA GLY A 171 29.76 6.01 -2.75
C GLY A 171 28.99 4.77 -3.21
N MET A 172 28.54 4.01 -2.26
CA MET A 172 27.69 2.85 -2.48
C MET A 172 26.48 2.92 -1.54
N ILE A 173 25.32 2.74 -2.09
CA ILE A 173 24.08 2.58 -1.30
C ILE A 173 23.63 1.12 -1.32
N THR A 174 22.97 0.69 -0.25
CA THR A 174 22.42 -0.66 -0.11
C THR A 174 21.05 -0.60 0.53
N ALA A 175 20.18 -1.52 0.15
CA ALA A 175 18.86 -1.68 0.76
C ALA A 175 18.43 -3.15 0.79
N ASP A 176 17.60 -3.49 1.76
CA ASP A 176 16.95 -4.81 1.83
C ASP A 176 15.63 -4.76 1.06
N ILE A 177 15.47 -5.63 0.06
CA ILE A 177 14.27 -5.72 -0.78
C ILE A 177 13.41 -6.88 -0.31
N ASP A 178 12.12 -6.62 -0.09
CA ASP A 178 11.14 -7.63 0.31
C ASP A 178 10.44 -8.25 -0.92
N LEU A 179 11.07 -9.28 -1.48
CA LEU A 179 10.55 -9.98 -2.65
C LEU A 179 9.20 -10.66 -2.41
N TYR A 180 8.95 -11.15 -1.18
CA TYR A 180 7.66 -11.75 -0.84
C TYR A 180 6.54 -10.73 -0.79
N ARG A 181 6.81 -9.52 -0.29
CA ARG A 181 5.86 -8.41 -0.34
C ARG A 181 5.51 -8.05 -1.78
N LEU A 182 6.50 -7.89 -2.66
CA LEU A 182 6.28 -7.61 -4.08
C LEU A 182 5.41 -8.69 -4.75
N LYS A 183 5.71 -9.96 -4.50
CA LYS A 183 4.93 -11.10 -5.00
C LYS A 183 3.49 -11.06 -4.50
N ASN A 184 3.28 -10.77 -3.21
CA ASN A 184 1.95 -10.72 -2.62
C ASN A 184 1.14 -9.53 -3.17
N GLU A 185 1.74 -8.35 -3.32
CA GLU A 185 1.06 -7.20 -3.93
C GLU A 185 0.64 -7.49 -5.38
N ARG A 186 1.53 -8.07 -6.20
CA ARG A 186 1.18 -8.50 -7.57
C ARG A 186 0.04 -9.51 -7.60
N ARG A 187 0.00 -10.47 -6.67
CA ARG A 187 -1.09 -11.48 -6.59
C ARG A 187 -2.43 -10.86 -6.22
N ARG A 188 -2.43 -9.79 -5.44
CA ARG A 188 -3.66 -9.06 -5.07
C ARG A 188 -4.18 -8.17 -6.19
N MET A 189 -3.33 -7.72 -7.08
CA MET A 189 -3.68 -6.90 -8.23
C MET A 189 -4.12 -7.77 -9.40
N THR A 190 -5.43 -8.00 -9.55
CA THR A 190 -5.99 -8.83 -10.63
C THR A 190 -5.71 -8.28 -12.04
N THR A 191 -5.35 -7.02 -12.15
CA THR A 191 -4.92 -6.36 -13.39
C THR A 191 -3.44 -6.52 -13.68
N CYS A 192 -2.64 -7.02 -12.74
CA CYS A 192 -1.24 -7.34 -12.91
C CYS A 192 -1.13 -8.85 -13.18
N GLN A 193 -0.79 -9.23 -14.40
CA GLN A 193 -0.62 -10.63 -14.78
C GLN A 193 0.83 -10.88 -15.24
N PRO A 194 1.78 -11.06 -14.29
CA PRO A 194 3.16 -11.40 -14.64
C PRO A 194 3.21 -12.74 -15.38
N GLY A 195 4.06 -12.82 -16.39
CA GLY A 195 4.20 -14.03 -17.21
C GLY A 195 3.32 -14.10 -18.44
N ALA A 196 2.52 -13.07 -18.73
CA ALA A 196 1.67 -13.03 -19.92
C ALA A 196 2.43 -12.75 -21.23
N GLU A 197 3.66 -12.24 -21.17
CA GLU A 197 4.50 -11.86 -22.32
C GLU A 197 5.87 -12.56 -22.27
N THR A 198 5.88 -13.89 -22.17
CA THR A 198 7.13 -14.66 -22.01
C THR A 198 7.67 -15.25 -23.32
N GLU A 199 6.89 -15.28 -24.41
CA GLU A 199 7.23 -15.99 -25.63
C GLU A 199 8.49 -15.46 -26.35
N ASP A 200 8.86 -14.20 -26.12
CA ASP A 200 10.02 -13.56 -26.74
C ASP A 200 11.21 -13.38 -25.78
N TYR A 201 11.16 -13.94 -24.54
CA TYR A 201 12.19 -13.77 -23.54
C TYR A 201 13.12 -14.98 -23.42
N ASP A 202 14.42 -14.71 -23.37
CA ASP A 202 15.40 -15.67 -22.93
C ASP A 202 15.63 -15.58 -21.42
N TYR A 203 15.95 -16.73 -20.81
CA TYR A 203 16.19 -16.81 -19.37
C TYR A 203 17.60 -17.32 -19.09
N MET A 204 18.32 -16.53 -18.30
CA MET A 204 19.64 -16.89 -17.76
C MET A 204 19.50 -17.26 -16.31
N ASP A 205 19.82 -18.49 -15.96
CA ASP A 205 19.72 -18.98 -14.59
C ASP A 205 21.01 -18.67 -13.80
N PHE A 206 20.84 -18.23 -12.57
CA PHE A 206 21.94 -17.98 -11.65
C PHE A 206 21.59 -18.43 -10.22
N THR A 207 22.58 -18.49 -9.34
CA THR A 207 22.40 -18.84 -7.93
C THR A 207 23.06 -17.81 -7.03
N LEU A 208 22.48 -17.60 -5.84
CA LEU A 208 23.09 -16.80 -4.80
C LEU A 208 23.42 -17.66 -3.58
N ASN A 209 24.56 -17.39 -2.95
CA ASN A 209 24.88 -17.97 -1.66
C ASN A 209 23.93 -17.41 -0.61
N LYS A 210 23.07 -18.27 -0.02
CA LYS A 210 22.19 -17.87 1.08
C LYS A 210 23.03 -17.68 2.34
N THR A 211 23.07 -16.46 2.84
CA THR A 211 23.68 -16.12 4.13
C THR A 211 22.60 -15.63 5.09
N GLU A 212 22.82 -15.83 6.38
CA GLU A 212 21.98 -15.14 7.38
C GLU A 212 22.22 -13.65 7.27
N LEU A 213 21.13 -12.91 7.04
CA LEU A 213 21.16 -11.45 6.92
C LEU A 213 20.59 -10.82 8.18
N THR A 214 21.29 -9.82 8.70
CA THR A 214 20.69 -8.91 9.66
C THR A 214 19.97 -7.82 8.88
N LEU A 215 18.65 -7.73 9.03
CA LEU A 215 17.86 -6.70 8.34
C LEU A 215 18.33 -5.31 8.77
N LYS A 216 18.67 -4.50 7.78
CA LYS A 216 18.96 -3.06 7.94
C LYS A 216 17.75 -2.20 7.60
N ARG A 217 16.72 -2.80 7.03
CA ARG A 217 15.48 -2.12 6.66
C ARG A 217 14.75 -1.63 7.91
N TYR A 218 14.40 -0.36 7.92
CA TYR A 218 13.49 0.17 8.94
C TYR A 218 12.10 -0.43 8.75
N VAL A 219 11.56 -1.00 9.81
CA VAL A 219 10.18 -1.49 9.89
C VAL A 219 9.45 -0.59 10.87
N ASP A 220 8.48 0.19 10.37
CA ASP A 220 7.72 1.09 11.21
C ASP A 220 6.83 0.28 12.17
N PRO A 221 7.00 0.44 13.51
CA PRO A 221 6.14 -0.23 14.49
C PRO A 221 4.71 0.32 14.52
N ALA A 222 4.47 1.50 13.93
CA ALA A 222 3.17 2.15 13.86
C ALA A 222 2.81 2.52 12.39
N PRO A 223 2.72 1.56 11.46
CA PRO A 223 2.70 1.82 10.01
C PRO A 223 1.47 2.62 9.54
N PHE A 224 0.42 2.72 10.37
CA PHE A 224 -0.79 3.47 10.04
C PHE A 224 -0.76 4.91 10.54
N VAL A 225 0.11 5.22 11.51
CA VAL A 225 0.11 6.52 12.20
C VAL A 225 1.34 7.32 11.78
N PRO A 226 1.22 8.40 11.00
CA PRO A 226 2.35 9.22 10.64
C PRO A 226 3.05 9.80 11.89
N SER A 227 4.37 9.72 11.92
CA SER A 227 5.18 10.31 12.99
C SER A 227 5.14 11.85 12.97
N ASN A 228 5.03 12.43 11.77
CA ASN A 228 4.92 13.87 11.58
C ASN A 228 3.51 14.36 11.95
N GLU A 229 3.41 15.35 12.82
CA GLU A 229 2.13 15.89 13.30
C GLU A 229 1.26 16.49 12.18
N LYS A 230 1.87 17.22 11.24
CA LYS A 230 1.14 17.81 10.12
C LYS A 230 0.54 16.75 9.20
N GLU A 231 1.30 15.72 8.89
CA GLU A 231 0.84 14.59 8.08
C GLU A 231 -0.24 13.79 8.81
N ARG A 232 -0.06 13.57 10.12
CA ARG A 232 -1.04 12.89 10.96
C ARG A 232 -2.36 13.65 10.99
N THR A 233 -2.33 14.97 11.19
CA THR A 233 -3.53 15.82 11.17
C THR A 233 -4.22 15.74 9.81
N ALA A 234 -3.48 15.87 8.72
CA ALA A 234 -4.04 15.77 7.37
C ALA A 234 -4.68 14.40 7.11
N ARG A 235 -4.01 13.31 7.53
CA ARG A 235 -4.54 11.94 7.41
C ARG A 235 -5.80 11.72 8.23
N CYS A 236 -5.83 12.19 9.48
CA CYS A 236 -7.03 12.08 10.32
C CYS A 236 -8.21 12.85 9.72
N GLU A 237 -7.99 14.04 9.19
CA GLU A 237 -9.04 14.82 8.53
C GLU A 237 -9.54 14.15 7.25
N GLU A 238 -8.65 13.56 6.46
CA GLU A 238 -8.99 12.78 5.28
C GLU A 238 -9.85 11.56 5.65
N ILE A 239 -9.44 10.79 6.66
CA ILE A 239 -10.17 9.61 7.15
C ILE A 239 -11.58 10.01 7.60
N LEU A 240 -11.72 11.02 8.45
CA LEU A 240 -13.01 11.53 8.91
C LEU A 240 -13.89 11.98 7.74
N THR A 241 -13.30 12.59 6.74
CA THR A 241 -14.02 13.05 5.54
C THR A 241 -14.52 11.86 4.72
N ILE A 242 -13.66 10.85 4.47
CA ILE A 242 -14.02 9.64 3.73
C ILE A 242 -15.18 8.91 4.44
N GLN A 243 -15.07 8.71 5.76
CA GLN A 243 -16.10 8.07 6.57
C GLN A 243 -17.43 8.84 6.49
N ALA A 244 -17.40 10.16 6.69
CA ALA A 244 -18.59 11.01 6.68
C ALA A 244 -19.24 11.06 5.29
N MET A 245 -18.47 11.13 4.21
CA MET A 245 -18.97 11.10 2.83
C MET A 245 -19.65 9.76 2.49
N GLY A 246 -19.07 8.65 2.93
CA GLY A 246 -19.68 7.34 2.77
C GLY A 246 -21.04 7.23 3.47
N LEU A 247 -21.09 7.64 4.74
CA LEU A 247 -22.33 7.66 5.52
C LEU A 247 -23.37 8.65 4.94
N LYS A 248 -22.93 9.85 4.57
CA LYS A 248 -23.78 10.86 3.90
C LYS A 248 -24.50 10.28 2.68
N LYS A 249 -23.73 9.60 1.81
CA LYS A 249 -24.30 8.99 0.61
C LYS A 249 -25.33 7.91 0.95
N ARG A 250 -25.06 7.10 1.95
CA ARG A 250 -25.96 6.04 2.38
C ARG A 250 -27.27 6.60 2.97
N LEU A 251 -27.18 7.55 3.88
CA LEU A 251 -28.34 8.23 4.47
C LEU A 251 -29.21 8.91 3.40
N ALA A 252 -28.59 9.63 2.48
CA ALA A 252 -29.31 10.30 1.38
C ALA A 252 -30.00 9.28 0.45
N HIS A 253 -29.34 8.16 0.13
CA HIS A 253 -29.90 7.14 -0.76
C HIS A 253 -31.10 6.41 -0.15
N THR A 254 -31.01 6.06 1.14
CA THR A 254 -32.10 5.34 1.84
C THR A 254 -33.24 6.26 2.29
N GLY A 255 -33.03 7.57 2.26
CA GLY A 255 -33.99 8.54 2.79
C GLY A 255 -34.17 8.46 4.31
N ALA A 256 -33.18 7.88 5.02
CA ALA A 256 -33.20 7.75 6.48
C ALA A 256 -33.31 9.14 7.14
N LYS A 257 -34.21 9.26 8.12
CA LYS A 257 -34.49 10.51 8.83
C LYS A 257 -33.70 10.66 10.11
N SER A 258 -33.16 9.55 10.63
CA SER A 258 -32.35 9.49 11.84
C SER A 258 -31.17 8.53 11.69
N ALA A 259 -30.20 8.65 12.58
CA ALA A 259 -29.14 7.66 12.78
C ALA A 259 -29.16 7.19 14.24
N VAL A 260 -29.02 5.89 14.44
CA VAL A 260 -28.98 5.28 15.77
C VAL A 260 -27.58 4.75 16.03
N VAL A 261 -26.95 5.26 17.10
CA VAL A 261 -25.57 4.90 17.48
C VAL A 261 -25.58 4.33 18.88
N GLY A 262 -25.12 3.10 19.06
CA GLY A 262 -24.85 2.56 20.41
C GLY A 262 -23.61 3.21 20.98
N ILE A 263 -23.75 3.98 22.07
CA ILE A 263 -22.65 4.72 22.67
C ILE A 263 -22.23 4.07 23.97
N SER A 264 -21.03 3.47 23.98
CA SER A 264 -20.44 2.84 25.18
C SER A 264 -19.59 3.82 26.00
N GLY A 265 -19.17 4.95 25.39
CA GLY A 265 -18.20 5.88 25.94
C GLY A 265 -16.73 5.46 25.67
N GLY A 266 -16.51 4.41 24.87
CA GLY A 266 -15.22 4.02 24.33
C GLY A 266 -14.88 4.78 23.04
N LEU A 267 -13.64 4.62 22.55
CA LEU A 267 -13.11 5.35 21.38
C LEU A 267 -13.92 5.06 20.11
N ASP A 268 -14.26 3.81 19.83
CA ASP A 268 -14.91 3.40 18.58
C ASP A 268 -16.30 4.03 18.43
N SER A 269 -17.09 3.97 19.51
CA SER A 269 -18.42 4.61 19.52
C SER A 269 -18.33 6.14 19.51
N THR A 270 -17.26 6.71 20.09
CA THR A 270 -16.96 8.14 19.99
C THR A 270 -16.69 8.56 18.56
N LEU A 271 -15.79 7.85 17.87
CA LEU A 271 -15.49 8.13 16.46
C LEU A 271 -16.74 7.98 15.58
N ALA A 272 -17.51 6.91 15.75
CA ALA A 272 -18.75 6.70 14.99
C ALA A 272 -19.75 7.82 15.19
N LEU A 273 -19.88 8.36 16.39
CA LEU A 273 -20.77 9.47 16.68
C LEU A 273 -20.27 10.79 16.06
N LEU A 274 -18.96 11.06 16.09
CA LEU A 274 -18.35 12.22 15.43
C LEU A 274 -18.55 12.18 13.90
N VAL A 275 -18.31 11.03 13.28
CA VAL A 275 -18.53 10.81 11.84
C VAL A 275 -20.01 11.01 11.49
N THR A 276 -20.92 10.52 12.33
CA THR A 276 -22.36 10.65 12.13
C THR A 276 -22.77 12.11 12.22
N ALA A 277 -22.30 12.86 13.21
CA ALA A 277 -22.57 14.29 13.34
C ALA A 277 -22.10 15.07 12.09
N ARG A 278 -20.88 14.79 11.63
CA ARG A 278 -20.33 15.42 10.42
C ARG A 278 -21.15 15.10 9.16
N ALA A 279 -21.61 13.85 9.01
CA ALA A 279 -22.47 13.48 7.88
C ALA A 279 -23.84 14.18 7.92
N PHE A 280 -24.39 14.36 9.10
CA PHE A 280 -25.65 15.11 9.30
C PHE A 280 -25.48 16.58 8.96
N ASP A 281 -24.42 17.24 9.42
CA ASP A 281 -24.09 18.61 9.05
C ASP A 281 -23.99 18.78 7.52
N MET A 282 -23.31 17.86 6.84
CA MET A 282 -23.17 17.85 5.39
C MET A 282 -24.50 17.68 4.63
N LEU A 283 -25.50 17.08 5.27
CA LEU A 283 -26.84 16.89 4.71
C LEU A 283 -27.82 17.98 5.11
N GLY A 284 -27.42 18.88 6.02
CA GLY A 284 -28.32 19.86 6.61
C GLY A 284 -29.42 19.25 7.48
N ILE A 285 -29.19 18.04 8.02
CA ILE A 285 -30.11 17.36 8.93
C ILE A 285 -29.77 17.77 10.36
N PRO A 286 -30.74 18.17 11.19
CA PRO A 286 -30.47 18.51 12.58
C PRO A 286 -29.82 17.37 13.36
N ARG A 287 -28.81 17.68 14.15
CA ARG A 287 -28.08 16.67 14.95
C ARG A 287 -28.96 16.03 16.04
N GLU A 288 -30.05 16.63 16.41
CA GLU A 288 -31.08 16.05 17.31
C GLU A 288 -31.69 14.76 16.75
N ASN A 289 -31.63 14.55 15.42
CA ASN A 289 -32.05 13.32 14.76
C ASN A 289 -31.01 12.21 14.87
N ILE A 290 -29.85 12.45 15.49
CA ILE A 290 -28.89 11.41 15.88
C ILE A 290 -29.29 10.89 17.25
N LEU A 291 -29.71 9.65 17.30
CA LEU A 291 -30.11 8.98 18.53
C LEU A 291 -28.91 8.21 19.10
N SER A 292 -28.24 8.79 20.09
CA SER A 292 -27.16 8.16 20.84
C SER A 292 -27.76 7.33 21.95
N VAL A 293 -27.62 5.98 21.87
CA VAL A 293 -28.25 5.06 22.80
C VAL A 293 -27.22 4.49 23.76
N THR A 294 -27.36 4.76 25.05
CA THR A 294 -26.58 4.09 26.11
C THR A 294 -27.44 3.01 26.76
N MET A 295 -26.87 1.84 26.93
CA MET A 295 -27.58 0.66 27.42
C MET A 295 -26.83 0.04 28.61
N PRO A 296 -26.96 0.64 29.80
CA PRO A 296 -26.33 0.10 31.00
C PRO A 296 -26.74 -1.34 31.29
N CYS A 297 -25.75 -2.20 31.54
CA CYS A 297 -25.92 -3.58 31.97
C CYS A 297 -24.90 -3.90 33.08
N PHE A 298 -24.57 -5.16 33.32
CA PHE A 298 -23.75 -5.60 34.45
C PHE A 298 -22.29 -5.08 34.42
N GLY A 299 -21.70 -4.82 33.25
CA GLY A 299 -20.30 -4.36 33.11
C GLY A 299 -20.10 -2.86 32.87
N THR A 300 -21.13 -2.02 32.95
CA THR A 300 -21.00 -0.57 32.67
C THR A 300 -20.36 0.17 33.86
N THR A 301 -19.29 0.95 33.59
CA THR A 301 -18.62 1.79 34.58
C THR A 301 -19.12 3.24 34.56
N ASP A 302 -19.08 3.95 35.67
CA ASP A 302 -19.50 5.37 35.78
C ASP A 302 -18.70 6.27 34.80
N ARG A 303 -17.42 5.99 34.62
CA ARG A 303 -16.54 6.75 33.73
C ARG A 303 -17.01 6.68 32.24
N THR A 304 -17.25 5.48 31.75
CA THR A 304 -17.68 5.28 30.35
C THR A 304 -19.07 5.85 30.13
N TYR A 305 -19.97 5.65 31.09
CA TYR A 305 -21.29 6.25 31.05
C TYR A 305 -21.23 7.79 30.97
N ASN A 306 -20.47 8.44 31.86
CA ASN A 306 -20.33 9.90 31.85
C ASN A 306 -19.70 10.44 30.58
N ASN A 307 -18.76 9.73 29.99
CA ASN A 307 -18.17 10.07 28.69
C ASN A 307 -19.25 10.07 27.58
N ALA A 308 -20.06 9.02 27.50
CA ALA A 308 -21.13 8.90 26.52
C ALA A 308 -22.14 10.03 26.64
N VAL A 309 -22.60 10.33 27.87
CA VAL A 309 -23.56 11.41 28.14
C VAL A 309 -22.98 12.77 27.78
N THR A 310 -21.75 13.04 28.20
CA THR A 310 -21.10 14.35 27.97
C THR A 310 -20.88 14.58 26.47
N LEU A 311 -20.37 13.60 25.74
CA LEU A 311 -20.13 13.69 24.31
C LEU A 311 -21.44 13.94 23.54
N THR A 312 -22.47 13.15 23.82
CA THR A 312 -23.78 13.28 23.16
C THR A 312 -24.34 14.68 23.32
N LYS A 313 -24.34 15.21 24.56
CA LYS A 313 -24.82 16.57 24.85
C LYS A 313 -24.02 17.65 24.14
N LYS A 314 -22.68 17.55 24.16
CA LYS A 314 -21.80 18.53 23.49
C LYS A 314 -21.98 18.56 21.98
N LEU A 315 -22.32 17.42 21.35
CA LEU A 315 -22.60 17.35 19.93
C LEU A 315 -24.01 17.82 19.54
N GLY A 316 -24.92 18.01 20.49
CA GLY A 316 -26.31 18.35 20.23
C GLY A 316 -27.14 17.16 19.73
N ALA A 317 -26.68 15.93 19.96
CA ALA A 317 -27.40 14.70 19.63
C ALA A 317 -28.40 14.34 20.74
N THR A 318 -29.43 13.54 20.41
CA THR A 318 -30.42 13.09 21.38
C THR A 318 -29.89 11.88 22.13
N LEU A 319 -29.78 12.02 23.45
CA LEU A 319 -29.41 10.90 24.34
C LEU A 319 -30.65 10.07 24.68
N LYS A 320 -30.54 8.75 24.53
CA LYS A 320 -31.53 7.80 25.00
C LYS A 320 -30.85 6.74 25.90
N GLU A 321 -31.33 6.62 27.11
CA GLU A 321 -30.92 5.56 28.02
C GLU A 321 -31.94 4.43 28.01
N VAL A 322 -31.45 3.18 27.85
CA VAL A 322 -32.27 1.98 27.90
C VAL A 322 -31.60 0.99 28.85
N ASN A 323 -32.13 0.83 30.04
CA ASN A 323 -31.62 -0.17 30.98
C ASN A 323 -32.07 -1.59 30.55
N ILE A 324 -31.14 -2.42 30.15
CA ILE A 324 -31.40 -3.75 29.60
C ILE A 324 -31.30 -4.86 30.65
N ARG A 325 -30.94 -4.57 31.91
CA ARG A 325 -30.69 -5.58 32.95
C ARG A 325 -31.87 -6.52 33.14
N LYS A 326 -33.07 -5.97 33.30
CA LYS A 326 -34.28 -6.78 33.53
C LYS A 326 -34.53 -7.75 32.38
N ALA A 327 -34.43 -7.28 31.16
CA ALA A 327 -34.69 -8.09 29.97
C ALA A 327 -33.62 -9.18 29.79
N VAL A 328 -32.35 -8.88 30.02
CA VAL A 328 -31.27 -9.87 29.99
C VAL A 328 -31.39 -10.88 31.11
N SER A 329 -31.82 -10.47 32.33
CA SER A 329 -32.08 -11.42 33.45
C SER A 329 -33.19 -12.37 33.12
N THR A 330 -34.32 -11.88 32.57
CA THR A 330 -35.41 -12.74 32.10
C THR A 330 -34.96 -13.72 31.03
N HIS A 331 -34.16 -13.25 30.07
CA HIS A 331 -33.60 -14.11 29.05
C HIS A 331 -32.68 -15.21 29.62
N PHE A 332 -31.89 -14.91 30.64
CA PHE A 332 -31.07 -15.92 31.32
C PHE A 332 -31.96 -16.98 32.01
N GLU A 333 -33.05 -16.56 32.66
CA GLU A 333 -34.04 -17.46 33.25
C GLU A 333 -34.67 -18.37 32.19
N ASP A 334 -35.09 -17.79 31.04
CA ASP A 334 -35.75 -18.52 29.95
C ASP A 334 -34.86 -19.60 29.33
N ILE A 335 -33.52 -19.33 29.22
CA ILE A 335 -32.54 -20.30 28.68
C ILE A 335 -31.88 -21.17 29.74
N GLY A 336 -32.22 -21.01 31.03
CA GLY A 336 -31.61 -21.74 32.14
C GLY A 336 -30.15 -21.44 32.39
N HIS A 337 -29.68 -20.20 32.06
CA HIS A 337 -28.30 -19.76 32.27
C HIS A 337 -28.14 -19.14 33.67
N ASP A 338 -27.12 -19.60 34.43
CA ASP A 338 -26.77 -18.99 35.73
C ASP A 338 -26.00 -17.66 35.51
N PRO A 339 -26.57 -16.52 35.89
CA PRO A 339 -25.93 -15.23 35.73
C PRO A 339 -24.61 -15.07 36.50
N ALA A 340 -24.29 -15.97 37.44
CA ALA A 340 -22.98 -15.98 38.11
C ALA A 340 -21.85 -16.55 37.21
N ILE A 341 -22.22 -17.27 36.14
CA ILE A 341 -21.26 -17.82 35.18
C ILE A 341 -21.01 -16.79 34.05
N HIS A 342 -19.86 -16.13 34.10
CA HIS A 342 -19.46 -15.12 33.11
C HIS A 342 -18.73 -15.77 31.93
N ASP A 343 -19.47 -16.54 31.17
CA ASP A 343 -19.01 -17.22 29.95
C ASP A 343 -19.44 -16.48 28.67
N VAL A 344 -19.21 -17.11 27.54
CA VAL A 344 -19.59 -16.57 26.20
C VAL A 344 -21.10 -16.35 26.07
N THR A 345 -21.93 -17.13 26.79
CA THR A 345 -23.38 -16.97 26.80
C THR A 345 -23.78 -15.70 27.52
N TYR A 346 -23.15 -15.44 28.69
CA TYR A 346 -23.36 -14.23 29.45
C TYR A 346 -23.03 -12.95 28.66
N GLU A 347 -21.89 -12.93 27.97
CA GLU A 347 -21.46 -11.75 27.20
C GLU A 347 -22.29 -11.57 25.92
N ASN A 348 -22.48 -12.66 25.15
CA ASN A 348 -23.18 -12.60 23.87
C ASN A 348 -24.67 -12.26 24.02
N SER A 349 -25.33 -12.71 25.07
CA SER A 349 -26.73 -12.37 25.31
C SER A 349 -26.90 -10.87 25.53
N GLN A 350 -26.04 -10.24 26.31
CA GLN A 350 -26.05 -8.79 26.50
C GLN A 350 -25.79 -8.03 25.20
N ALA A 351 -24.80 -8.46 24.42
CA ALA A 351 -24.45 -7.82 23.16
C ALA A 351 -25.58 -7.92 22.11
N ARG A 352 -26.21 -9.11 21.98
CA ARG A 352 -27.36 -9.31 21.09
C ARG A 352 -28.56 -8.48 21.50
N TYR A 353 -28.79 -8.36 22.80
CA TYR A 353 -29.90 -7.55 23.31
C TYR A 353 -29.69 -6.05 23.01
N ARG A 354 -28.45 -5.56 23.12
CA ARG A 354 -28.11 -4.19 22.68
C ARG A 354 -28.42 -3.98 21.18
N THR A 355 -28.01 -4.93 20.37
CA THR A 355 -28.26 -4.87 18.91
C THR A 355 -29.75 -4.88 18.57
N LEU A 356 -30.54 -5.71 19.24
CA LEU A 356 -32.00 -5.76 19.09
C LEU A 356 -32.61 -4.36 19.34
N ILE A 357 -32.27 -3.73 20.45
CA ILE A 357 -32.78 -2.39 20.81
C ILE A 357 -32.39 -1.35 19.75
N LEU A 358 -31.13 -1.37 19.27
CA LEU A 358 -30.68 -0.41 18.26
C LEU A 358 -31.45 -0.57 16.96
N MET A 359 -31.67 -1.81 16.51
CA MET A 359 -32.40 -2.09 15.26
C MET A 359 -33.86 -1.67 15.36
N ASP A 360 -34.53 -1.97 16.47
CA ASP A 360 -35.94 -1.58 16.71
C ASP A 360 -36.09 -0.05 16.79
N LEU A 361 -35.17 0.64 17.43
CA LEU A 361 -35.15 2.10 17.49
C LEU A 361 -34.95 2.70 16.10
N ALA A 362 -34.05 2.13 15.28
CA ALA A 362 -33.88 2.58 13.89
C ALA A 362 -35.17 2.40 13.08
N ASN A 363 -35.82 1.25 13.19
CA ASN A 363 -37.11 1.00 12.54
C ASN A 363 -38.18 2.03 12.99
N LYS A 364 -38.26 2.25 14.29
CA LYS A 364 -39.24 3.19 14.88
C LYS A 364 -39.05 4.63 14.42
N THR A 365 -37.79 5.05 14.17
CA THR A 365 -37.46 6.43 13.83
C THR A 365 -37.20 6.63 12.33
N ASN A 366 -37.48 5.63 11.50
CA ASN A 366 -37.09 5.60 10.08
C ASN A 366 -35.62 5.96 9.88
N GLY A 367 -34.78 5.27 10.62
CA GLY A 367 -33.36 5.56 10.73
C GLY A 367 -32.46 4.38 10.34
N MET A 368 -31.18 4.58 10.56
CA MET A 368 -30.13 3.60 10.25
C MET A 368 -29.25 3.36 11.48
N VAL A 369 -28.97 2.09 11.79
CA VAL A 369 -28.00 1.72 12.82
C VAL A 369 -26.58 1.90 12.28
N ILE A 370 -25.80 2.75 12.96
CA ILE A 370 -24.41 3.01 12.62
C ILE A 370 -23.51 2.10 13.44
N GLY A 371 -22.72 1.28 12.76
CA GLY A 371 -21.77 0.37 13.37
C GLY A 371 -20.49 1.06 13.83
N THR A 372 -19.98 0.61 14.95
CA THR A 372 -18.83 1.18 15.64
C THR A 372 -17.56 0.34 15.51
N GLY A 373 -17.67 -0.94 15.08
CA GLY A 373 -16.54 -1.87 14.96
C GLY A 373 -15.47 -1.38 13.99
N ASP A 374 -14.20 -1.50 14.37
CA ASP A 374 -13.06 -1.05 13.58
C ASP A 374 -12.41 -2.17 12.76
N MET A 375 -11.41 -1.80 11.94
CA MET A 375 -10.69 -2.74 11.09
C MET A 375 -9.93 -3.80 11.89
N SER A 376 -9.38 -3.44 13.05
CA SER A 376 -8.59 -4.37 13.87
C SER A 376 -9.48 -5.44 14.51
N GLU A 377 -10.67 -5.07 14.95
CA GLU A 377 -11.68 -6.03 15.45
C GLU A 377 -12.10 -7.02 14.35
N LEU A 378 -12.34 -6.52 13.13
CA LEU A 378 -12.68 -7.37 11.99
C LEU A 378 -11.52 -8.30 11.59
N ALA A 379 -10.29 -7.79 11.58
CA ALA A 379 -9.10 -8.56 11.20
C ALA A 379 -8.79 -9.69 12.20
N LEU A 380 -9.02 -9.44 13.50
CA LEU A 380 -8.77 -10.40 14.57
C LEU A 380 -9.96 -11.33 14.85
N GLY A 381 -11.13 -11.08 14.25
CA GLY A 381 -12.36 -11.75 14.63
C GLY A 381 -12.83 -11.42 16.05
N TRP A 382 -12.39 -10.28 16.58
CA TRP A 382 -12.72 -9.81 17.94
C TRP A 382 -14.08 -9.15 17.95
N ALA A 383 -15.11 -9.94 17.73
CA ALA A 383 -16.49 -9.49 17.66
C ALA A 383 -17.43 -10.53 18.24
N THR A 384 -18.46 -10.06 18.91
CA THR A 384 -19.53 -10.92 19.41
C THR A 384 -20.38 -11.42 18.23
N TYR A 385 -20.47 -12.72 18.06
CA TYR A 385 -21.25 -13.31 16.95
C TYR A 385 -22.73 -12.91 17.02
N ASN A 386 -23.21 -12.26 15.94
CA ASN A 386 -24.53 -11.67 15.85
C ASN A 386 -24.88 -10.69 16.97
N GLY A 387 -23.92 -9.97 17.47
CA GLY A 387 -24.04 -8.94 18.50
C GLY A 387 -23.52 -7.59 18.06
N ASP A 388 -22.56 -7.03 18.76
CA ASP A 388 -22.09 -5.66 18.60
C ASP A 388 -21.59 -5.28 17.20
N HIS A 389 -21.14 -6.25 16.38
CA HIS A 389 -20.73 -6.01 14.99
C HIS A 389 -21.91 -5.88 14.01
N MET A 390 -23.13 -6.22 14.43
CA MET A 390 -24.30 -6.11 13.58
C MET A 390 -24.76 -4.67 13.48
N SER A 391 -24.75 -4.13 12.26
CA SER A 391 -25.19 -2.77 11.96
C SER A 391 -25.68 -2.67 10.51
N MET A 392 -26.33 -1.56 10.18
CA MET A 392 -26.77 -1.28 8.81
C MET A 392 -25.64 -0.62 8.00
N TYR A 393 -24.74 0.10 8.66
CA TYR A 393 -23.56 0.71 8.04
C TYR A 393 -22.42 0.91 9.05
N GLY A 394 -21.31 0.21 8.86
CA GLY A 394 -20.12 0.32 9.72
C GLY A 394 -19.19 1.43 9.27
N VAL A 395 -19.12 2.54 10.01
CA VAL A 395 -18.30 3.70 9.63
C VAL A 395 -16.83 3.54 9.91
N ASN A 396 -16.44 2.70 10.88
CA ASN A 396 -15.06 2.50 11.30
C ASN A 396 -14.40 1.24 10.67
N ALA A 397 -15.11 0.49 9.85
CA ALA A 397 -14.70 -0.83 9.37
C ALA A 397 -13.35 -0.87 8.63
N SER A 398 -12.88 0.25 8.08
CA SER A 398 -11.59 0.38 7.41
C SER A 398 -10.54 1.20 8.18
N VAL A 399 -10.82 1.56 9.43
CA VAL A 399 -9.92 2.34 10.29
C VAL A 399 -9.27 1.43 11.32
N PRO A 400 -7.93 1.29 11.35
CA PRO A 400 -7.26 0.50 12.37
C PRO A 400 -7.34 1.18 13.75
N LYS A 401 -7.34 0.38 14.81
CA LYS A 401 -7.47 0.86 16.20
C LYS A 401 -6.48 1.97 16.56
N THR A 402 -5.28 1.90 16.04
CA THR A 402 -4.24 2.92 16.29
C THR A 402 -4.57 4.29 15.72
N LEU A 403 -5.40 4.37 14.68
CA LEU A 403 -5.87 5.63 14.10
C LEU A 403 -7.19 6.12 14.74
N VAL A 404 -7.97 5.21 15.35
CA VAL A 404 -9.17 5.59 16.10
C VAL A 404 -8.84 6.44 17.32
#